data_80af4def4c8f41131a259bced2e75357
#
_entry.id   80af4def4c8f41131a259bced2e75357
#
_cell.length_a   1.000
_cell.length_b   1.000
_cell.length_c   1.000
_cell.angle_alpha   90.00
_cell.angle_beta   90.00
_cell.angle_gamma   90.00
#
_symmetry.space_group_name_H-M   'P 1'
#
loop_
_entity.id
_entity.type
_entity.pdbx_description
1 polymer ?
#
loop_
_entity_poly.entity_id
_entity_poly.type
_entity_poly.pdbx_seq_one_letter_code
_entity_poly.pdbx_strand_id
1 'polypeptide(L)'
;MDNKVTGDRIKQHIHYDWYNYVVFVVLCVFVFSLAYTWSGNYRAYEELDVFITCYDFMDDDFKSDALKYLNENCDNNIVKVIGLSEMSAISGSWGEALNAMGFNDRTSFLILPESQMDTYASGFLCMYSVASGTHNANAEIWNAVIPDELKDFYALPDNIDECVDKLAKAKTDAELKTVKDEVNAINENLYFDKGGRGIGVYGVRVDNLADITRIRFKSTNPALYPDEKYYLVMHYNNHNSGSYGYTNKITGHYESFAFVKFFLTRYGVPK
;
A
#
# COMPACT_ATOMS: atom_id res chain seq x y z
N MET A 1 39.42 -54.72 22.83
CA MET A 1 39.58 -53.28 22.54
C MET A 1 39.06 -52.51 23.73
N ASP A 2 39.92 -51.74 24.39
CA ASP A 2 39.52 -50.97 25.57
C ASP A 2 38.80 -49.69 25.12
N ASN A 3 37.49 -49.61 25.32
CA ASN A 3 36.61 -48.53 24.89
C ASN A 3 36.60 -47.34 25.87
N LYS A 4 37.52 -47.31 26.86
CA LYS A 4 37.59 -46.23 27.84
C LYS A 4 38.11 -44.94 27.16
N VAL A 5 37.35 -43.89 27.24
CA VAL A 5 37.77 -42.55 26.85
C VAL A 5 38.69 -42.03 27.95
N THR A 6 40.02 -41.98 27.70
CA THR A 6 41.00 -41.46 28.63
C THR A 6 41.28 -39.98 28.33
N GLY A 7 41.66 -39.19 29.36
CA GLY A 7 41.97 -37.78 29.21
C GLY A 7 43.07 -37.46 28.16
N ASP A 8 44.03 -38.41 27.99
CA ASP A 8 45.10 -38.27 27.00
C ASP A 8 44.59 -38.43 25.56
N ARG A 9 43.60 -39.30 25.33
CA ARG A 9 42.93 -39.44 24.03
C ARG A 9 42.12 -38.18 23.69
N ILE A 10 41.46 -37.57 24.66
CA ILE A 10 40.75 -36.32 24.45
C ILE A 10 41.72 -35.20 24.12
N LYS A 11 42.86 -35.11 24.83
CA LYS A 11 43.92 -34.09 24.53
C LYS A 11 44.50 -34.28 23.12
N GLN A 12 44.79 -35.52 22.72
CA GLN A 12 45.29 -35.79 21.39
C GLN A 12 44.23 -35.41 20.32
N HIS A 13 42.98 -35.77 20.52
CA HIS A 13 41.91 -35.44 19.60
C HIS A 13 41.76 -33.91 19.44
N ILE A 14 41.73 -33.17 20.56
CA ILE A 14 41.66 -31.72 20.54
C ILE A 14 42.91 -31.10 19.88
N HIS A 15 44.10 -31.67 20.07
CA HIS A 15 45.31 -31.12 19.52
C HIS A 15 45.47 -31.32 18.02
N TYR A 16 45.02 -32.48 17.49
CA TYR A 16 45.12 -32.79 16.06
C TYR A 16 43.93 -32.39 15.24
N ASP A 17 42.71 -32.39 15.83
CA ASP A 17 41.46 -32.17 15.11
C ASP A 17 40.78 -30.85 15.47
N TRP A 18 41.43 -29.97 16.25
CA TRP A 18 40.83 -28.72 16.73
C TRP A 18 40.27 -27.85 15.59
N TYR A 19 40.98 -27.80 14.46
CA TYR A 19 40.52 -27.02 13.30
C TYR A 19 39.23 -27.59 12.70
N ASN A 20 39.00 -28.91 12.75
CA ASN A 20 37.76 -29.52 12.31
C ASN A 20 36.58 -29.06 13.21
N TYR A 21 36.82 -28.97 14.51
CA TYR A 21 35.79 -28.44 15.44
C TYR A 21 35.51 -26.98 15.16
N VAL A 22 36.52 -26.15 14.91
CA VAL A 22 36.31 -24.74 14.57
C VAL A 22 35.56 -24.60 13.25
N VAL A 23 35.95 -25.35 12.21
CA VAL A 23 35.21 -25.34 10.93
C VAL A 23 33.79 -25.78 11.11
N PHE A 24 33.55 -26.85 11.91
CA PHE A 24 32.19 -27.32 12.17
C PHE A 24 31.35 -26.25 12.91
N VAL A 25 31.90 -25.58 13.93
CA VAL A 25 31.18 -24.51 14.66
C VAL A 25 30.87 -23.35 13.72
N VAL A 26 31.86 -22.91 12.90
CA VAL A 26 31.62 -21.84 11.92
C VAL A 26 30.55 -22.20 10.93
N LEU A 27 30.53 -23.45 10.45
CA LEU A 27 29.54 -23.95 9.51
C LEU A 27 28.16 -24.03 10.16
N CYS A 28 28.07 -24.48 11.41
CA CYS A 28 26.82 -24.47 12.18
C CYS A 28 26.28 -23.04 12.38
N VAL A 29 27.14 -22.07 12.76
CA VAL A 29 26.73 -20.68 12.91
C VAL A 29 26.26 -20.10 11.57
N PHE A 30 26.97 -20.41 10.49
CA PHE A 30 26.58 -19.96 9.14
C PHE A 30 25.23 -20.55 8.71
N VAL A 31 25.04 -21.87 8.85
CA VAL A 31 23.77 -22.53 8.51
C VAL A 31 22.63 -22.02 9.39
N PHE A 32 22.89 -21.84 10.69
CA PHE A 32 21.89 -21.28 11.61
C PHE A 32 21.54 -19.83 11.25
N SER A 33 22.52 -19.02 10.92
CA SER A 33 22.30 -17.63 10.46
C SER A 33 21.49 -17.58 9.17
N LEU A 34 21.81 -18.46 8.18
CA LEU A 34 21.03 -18.59 6.96
C LEU A 34 19.58 -19.04 7.25
N ALA A 35 19.40 -20.07 8.07
CA ALA A 35 18.09 -20.58 8.44
C ALA A 35 17.28 -19.51 9.18
N TYR A 36 17.91 -18.78 10.10
CA TYR A 36 17.28 -17.67 10.82
C TYR A 36 16.89 -16.54 9.87
N THR A 37 17.78 -16.13 8.97
CA THR A 37 17.48 -15.09 7.98
C THR A 37 16.35 -15.52 7.04
N TRP A 38 16.34 -16.79 6.62
CA TRP A 38 15.26 -17.29 5.75
C TRP A 38 13.93 -17.48 6.48
N SER A 39 13.94 -17.86 7.75
CA SER A 39 12.71 -18.05 8.52
C SER A 39 12.12 -16.73 9.05
N GLY A 40 12.94 -15.70 9.18
CA GLY A 40 12.53 -14.40 9.70
C GLY A 40 12.11 -13.38 8.63
N ASN A 41 12.37 -13.66 7.34
CA ASN A 41 11.99 -12.75 6.27
C ASN A 41 10.60 -13.13 5.75
N TYR A 42 9.66 -12.21 5.89
CA TYR A 42 8.37 -12.29 5.23
C TYR A 42 8.56 -12.23 3.72
N ARG A 43 7.71 -12.93 2.99
CA ARG A 43 7.71 -12.81 1.53
C ARG A 43 7.03 -11.50 1.15
N ALA A 44 7.42 -10.92 0.03
CA ALA A 44 6.91 -9.64 -0.41
C ALA A 44 5.36 -9.57 -0.48
N TYR A 45 4.70 -10.69 -0.74
CA TYR A 45 3.23 -10.76 -0.75
C TYR A 45 2.62 -10.93 0.67
N GLU A 46 3.43 -11.22 1.70
CA GLU A 46 3.02 -11.30 3.11
C GLU A 46 3.16 -9.95 3.82
N GLU A 47 3.75 -8.97 3.16
CA GLU A 47 3.92 -7.60 3.62
C GLU A 47 3.01 -6.67 2.84
N LEU A 48 2.28 -5.83 3.55
CA LEU A 48 1.44 -4.78 2.96
C LEU A 48 2.05 -3.44 3.34
N ASP A 49 2.69 -2.80 2.35
CA ASP A 49 3.38 -1.55 2.53
C ASP A 49 2.48 -0.36 2.25
N VAL A 50 2.45 0.57 3.19
CA VAL A 50 1.71 1.83 3.12
C VAL A 50 2.69 2.99 3.17
N PHE A 51 2.61 3.89 2.20
CA PHE A 51 3.35 5.13 2.21
C PHE A 51 2.41 6.31 2.47
N ILE A 52 2.63 7.02 3.56
CA ILE A 52 1.79 8.15 3.96
C ILE A 52 2.59 9.44 3.81
N THR A 53 2.15 10.30 2.90
CA THR A 53 2.63 11.67 2.85
C THR A 53 1.94 12.48 3.94
N CYS A 54 2.58 12.63 5.08
CA CYS A 54 2.07 13.41 6.19
C CYS A 54 3.20 14.16 6.91
N TYR A 55 2.85 15.13 7.73
CA TYR A 55 3.79 15.84 8.58
C TYR A 55 4.11 15.04 9.85
N ASP A 56 3.09 14.37 10.39
CA ASP A 56 3.19 13.61 11.62
C ASP A 56 2.09 12.53 11.64
N PHE A 57 2.45 11.33 12.06
CA PHE A 57 1.56 10.18 12.17
C PHE A 57 1.57 9.69 13.63
N MET A 58 0.48 9.95 14.35
CA MET A 58 0.37 9.75 15.80
C MET A 58 -0.54 8.57 16.18
N ASP A 59 -0.68 7.57 15.32
CA ASP A 59 -1.53 6.41 15.58
C ASP A 59 -0.68 5.15 15.80
N ASP A 60 -0.17 5.01 17.03
CA ASP A 60 0.74 3.93 17.42
C ASP A 60 0.13 2.52 17.24
N ASP A 61 -1.19 2.42 17.41
CA ASP A 61 -1.91 1.13 17.34
C ASP A 61 -2.32 0.78 15.90
N PHE A 62 -2.11 1.66 14.93
CA PHE A 62 -2.58 1.49 13.55
C PHE A 62 -2.18 0.15 12.93
N LYS A 63 -0.90 -0.22 13.02
CA LYS A 63 -0.38 -1.46 12.40
C LYS A 63 -0.99 -2.71 13.02
N SER A 64 -1.09 -2.72 14.35
CA SER A 64 -1.65 -3.85 15.09
C SER A 64 -3.14 -4.01 14.82
N ASP A 65 -3.87 -2.90 14.80
CA ASP A 65 -5.31 -2.91 14.52
C ASP A 65 -5.62 -3.26 13.06
N ALA A 66 -4.80 -2.77 12.12
CA ALA A 66 -4.92 -3.14 10.71
C ALA A 66 -4.71 -4.65 10.52
N LEU A 67 -3.65 -5.19 11.10
CA LEU A 67 -3.37 -6.63 10.99
C LEU A 67 -4.47 -7.47 11.65
N LYS A 68 -4.95 -7.04 12.82
CA LYS A 68 -6.08 -7.69 13.49
C LYS A 68 -7.33 -7.67 12.62
N TYR A 69 -7.67 -6.52 12.04
CA TYR A 69 -8.82 -6.39 11.15
C TYR A 69 -8.73 -7.30 9.93
N LEU A 70 -7.55 -7.38 9.28
CA LEU A 70 -7.34 -8.28 8.15
C LEU A 70 -7.52 -9.73 8.56
N ASN A 71 -6.96 -10.15 9.69
CA ASN A 71 -7.08 -11.51 10.20
C ASN A 71 -8.53 -11.89 10.57
N GLU A 72 -9.35 -10.93 10.97
CA GLU A 72 -10.76 -11.15 11.34
C GLU A 72 -11.71 -11.11 10.12
N ASN A 73 -11.35 -10.40 9.07
CA ASN A 73 -12.24 -10.13 7.93
C ASN A 73 -11.81 -10.79 6.61
N CYS A 74 -10.64 -11.43 6.58
CA CYS A 74 -10.13 -12.10 5.38
C CYS A 74 -9.85 -13.58 5.68
N ASP A 75 -10.38 -14.47 4.83
CA ASP A 75 -10.28 -15.93 5.05
C ASP A 75 -8.86 -16.50 4.90
N ASN A 76 -7.97 -15.80 4.18
CA ASN A 76 -6.70 -16.39 3.75
C ASN A 76 -5.50 -16.00 4.61
N ASN A 77 -5.58 -14.93 5.40
CA ASN A 77 -4.52 -14.45 6.30
C ASN A 77 -3.11 -14.46 5.66
N ILE A 78 -3.01 -13.93 4.44
CA ILE A 78 -1.76 -13.90 3.68
C ILE A 78 -0.84 -12.82 4.24
N VAL A 79 -1.39 -11.63 4.50
CA VAL A 79 -0.64 -10.50 5.07
C VAL A 79 -0.27 -10.81 6.51
N LYS A 80 1.02 -10.73 6.80
CA LYS A 80 1.61 -10.98 8.13
C LYS A 80 2.17 -9.72 8.77
N VAL A 81 2.51 -8.74 7.95
CA VAL A 81 3.12 -7.50 8.41
C VAL A 81 2.55 -6.31 7.65
N ILE A 82 2.31 -5.24 8.39
CA ILE A 82 2.00 -3.91 7.82
C ILE A 82 3.25 -3.05 7.90
N GLY A 83 3.84 -2.78 6.74
CA GLY A 83 4.87 -1.78 6.56
C GLY A 83 4.25 -0.40 6.53
N LEU A 84 4.78 0.55 7.30
CA LEU A 84 4.35 1.94 7.27
C LEU A 84 5.57 2.83 7.11
N SER A 85 5.57 3.59 6.04
CA SER A 85 6.57 4.62 5.76
C SER A 85 5.88 5.98 5.72
N GLU A 86 6.36 6.90 6.51
CA GLU A 86 5.86 8.26 6.58
C GLU A 86 6.92 9.26 6.13
N MET A 87 6.54 10.26 5.39
CA MET A 87 7.43 11.33 5.00
C MET A 87 6.66 12.61 4.65
N SER A 88 7.16 13.72 5.14
CA SER A 88 6.60 15.02 4.80
C SER A 88 6.93 15.39 3.35
N ALA A 89 5.92 15.80 2.59
CA ALA A 89 6.09 16.31 1.23
C ALA A 89 6.96 17.56 1.12
N ILE A 90 7.21 18.24 2.24
CA ILE A 90 8.12 19.41 2.31
C ILE A 90 9.59 18.96 2.40
N SER A 91 9.86 17.71 2.70
CA SER A 91 11.23 17.16 2.73
C SER A 91 11.84 17.21 1.34
N GLY A 92 13.07 17.71 1.21
CA GLY A 92 13.80 17.74 -0.06
C GLY A 92 14.04 16.36 -0.67
N SER A 93 13.98 15.30 0.12
CA SER A 93 14.12 13.90 -0.32
C SER A 93 12.79 13.19 -0.57
N TRP A 94 11.65 13.87 -0.39
CA TRP A 94 10.34 13.25 -0.54
C TRP A 94 10.11 12.66 -1.94
N GLY A 95 10.43 13.39 -2.99
CA GLY A 95 10.29 12.91 -4.37
C GLY A 95 11.16 11.69 -4.67
N GLU A 96 12.38 11.64 -4.13
CA GLU A 96 13.26 10.48 -4.27
C GLU A 96 12.72 9.27 -3.52
N ALA A 97 12.23 9.47 -2.29
CA ALA A 97 11.63 8.41 -1.48
C ALA A 97 10.35 7.88 -2.14
N LEU A 98 9.50 8.79 -2.66
CA LEU A 98 8.28 8.41 -3.38
C LEU A 98 8.61 7.62 -4.65
N ASN A 99 9.61 8.04 -5.43
CA ASN A 99 10.08 7.29 -6.59
C ASN A 99 10.63 5.92 -6.20
N ALA A 100 11.38 5.85 -5.11
CA ALA A 100 11.94 4.59 -4.63
C ALA A 100 10.89 3.62 -4.09
N MET A 101 9.83 4.12 -3.46
CA MET A 101 8.77 3.31 -2.82
C MET A 101 7.53 3.20 -3.69
N GLY A 102 7.09 4.29 -4.32
CA GLY A 102 5.82 4.37 -5.05
C GLY A 102 5.84 3.70 -6.41
N PHE A 103 7.01 3.58 -7.05
CA PHE A 103 7.16 2.88 -8.34
C PHE A 103 7.79 1.50 -8.21
N ASN A 104 8.31 1.16 -7.05
CA ASN A 104 8.72 -0.21 -6.78
C ASN A 104 7.50 -1.04 -6.42
N ASP A 105 7.47 -2.27 -6.90
CA ASP A 105 6.40 -3.26 -6.72
C ASP A 105 6.03 -3.58 -5.26
N ARG A 106 6.62 -2.87 -4.29
CA ARG A 106 6.46 -3.12 -2.87
C ARG A 106 5.34 -2.34 -2.21
N THR A 107 5.15 -1.07 -2.59
CA THR A 107 4.14 -0.23 -1.94
C THR A 107 2.75 -0.55 -2.44
N SER A 108 1.85 -0.92 -1.52
CA SER A 108 0.47 -1.28 -1.85
C SER A 108 -0.45 -0.08 -1.90
N PHE A 109 -0.23 0.88 -1.01
CA PHE A 109 -1.07 2.08 -0.85
C PHE A 109 -0.21 3.32 -0.65
N LEU A 110 -0.72 4.42 -1.18
CA LEU A 110 -0.10 5.73 -0.99
C LEU A 110 -1.17 6.73 -0.56
N ILE A 111 -0.80 7.62 0.34
CA ILE A 111 -1.56 8.85 0.57
C ILE A 111 -0.75 9.99 -0.01
N LEU A 112 -1.29 10.63 -1.03
CA LEU A 112 -0.61 11.65 -1.82
C LEU A 112 -1.36 12.97 -1.79
N PRO A 113 -0.63 14.11 -1.82
CA PRO A 113 -1.23 15.42 -2.02
C PRO A 113 -1.76 15.57 -3.46
N GLU A 114 -2.84 16.33 -3.62
CA GLU A 114 -3.48 16.59 -4.92
C GLU A 114 -2.51 17.07 -5.98
N SER A 115 -1.57 17.94 -5.58
CA SER A 115 -0.53 18.50 -6.47
C SER A 115 0.38 17.46 -7.12
N GLN A 116 0.42 16.24 -6.58
CA GLN A 116 1.26 15.15 -7.07
C GLN A 116 0.47 14.04 -7.77
N MET A 117 -0.85 14.07 -7.70
CA MET A 117 -1.69 13.03 -8.27
C MET A 117 -1.45 12.84 -9.78
N ASP A 118 -1.36 13.92 -10.53
CA ASP A 118 -1.12 13.89 -11.99
C ASP A 118 0.20 13.22 -12.36
N THR A 119 1.24 13.43 -11.55
CA THR A 119 2.57 12.89 -11.81
C THR A 119 2.59 11.37 -11.70
N TYR A 120 1.78 10.80 -10.79
CA TYR A 120 1.82 9.40 -10.44
C TYR A 120 0.61 8.58 -10.89
N ALA A 121 -0.39 9.22 -11.51
CA ALA A 121 -1.66 8.58 -11.87
C ALA A 121 -1.52 7.29 -12.69
N SER A 122 -0.50 7.19 -13.55
CA SER A 122 -0.26 6.00 -14.38
C SER A 122 0.08 4.74 -13.59
N GLY A 123 0.58 4.88 -12.35
CA GLY A 123 0.91 3.78 -11.45
C GLY A 123 -0.25 3.34 -10.56
N PHE A 124 -1.38 4.04 -10.59
CA PHE A 124 -2.50 3.76 -9.69
C PHE A 124 -3.50 2.77 -10.29
N LEU A 125 -4.17 2.05 -9.41
CA LEU A 125 -5.32 1.23 -9.76
C LEU A 125 -6.55 2.13 -9.89
N CYS A 126 -7.28 2.00 -11.00
CA CYS A 126 -8.59 2.59 -11.12
C CYS A 126 -9.57 1.83 -10.23
N MET A 127 -10.01 2.44 -9.14
CA MET A 127 -10.92 1.82 -8.15
C MET A 127 -12.34 1.68 -8.69
N TYR A 128 -12.75 2.57 -9.59
CA TYR A 128 -14.00 2.51 -10.31
C TYR A 128 -13.79 2.97 -11.75
N SER A 129 -14.00 2.09 -12.72
CA SER A 129 -13.84 2.38 -14.14
C SER A 129 -15.15 2.18 -14.88
N VAL A 130 -15.50 3.10 -15.75
CA VAL A 130 -16.70 3.03 -16.59
C VAL A 130 -16.40 2.52 -18.00
N ALA A 131 -15.13 2.53 -18.41
CA ALA A 131 -14.78 2.21 -19.78
C ALA A 131 -14.70 0.71 -20.06
N SER A 132 -15.30 0.31 -21.18
CA SER A 132 -15.09 -0.94 -21.92
C SER A 132 -15.65 -2.24 -21.33
N GLY A 133 -16.95 -2.32 -21.06
CA GLY A 133 -17.65 -3.62 -20.94
C GLY A 133 -17.30 -4.47 -19.70
N THR A 134 -16.49 -3.94 -18.79
CA THR A 134 -16.09 -4.57 -17.53
C THR A 134 -16.78 -3.93 -16.31
N HIS A 135 -17.94 -3.34 -16.50
CA HIS A 135 -18.69 -2.64 -15.45
C HIS A 135 -18.86 -3.42 -14.14
N ASN A 136 -18.95 -4.75 -14.21
CA ASN A 136 -19.21 -5.55 -13.02
C ASN A 136 -17.99 -5.76 -12.12
N ALA A 137 -16.80 -5.89 -12.70
CA ALA A 137 -15.58 -6.13 -11.90
C ALA A 137 -15.15 -4.91 -11.06
N ASN A 138 -15.39 -3.71 -11.59
CA ASN A 138 -15.00 -2.48 -10.91
C ASN A 138 -16.01 -2.03 -9.84
N ALA A 139 -17.30 -2.33 -10.02
CA ALA A 139 -18.30 -2.14 -8.98
C ALA A 139 -18.04 -3.04 -7.76
N GLU A 140 -17.51 -4.24 -7.97
CA GLU A 140 -17.09 -5.13 -6.87
C GLU A 140 -15.94 -4.54 -6.06
N ILE A 141 -14.93 -3.98 -6.72
CA ILE A 141 -13.80 -3.31 -6.04
C ILE A 141 -14.33 -2.13 -5.22
N TRP A 142 -15.11 -1.25 -5.84
CA TRP A 142 -15.67 -0.08 -5.18
C TRP A 142 -16.47 -0.44 -3.94
N ASN A 143 -17.36 -1.41 -4.05
CA ASN A 143 -18.16 -1.89 -2.92
C ASN A 143 -17.33 -2.61 -1.85
N ALA A 144 -16.22 -3.22 -2.21
CA ALA A 144 -15.30 -3.86 -1.26
C ALA A 144 -14.45 -2.83 -0.49
N VAL A 145 -14.13 -1.70 -1.11
CA VAL A 145 -13.24 -0.65 -0.57
C VAL A 145 -14.01 0.35 0.29
N ILE A 146 -15.20 0.79 -0.15
CA ILE A 146 -15.96 1.85 0.52
C ILE A 146 -16.84 1.24 1.62
N PRO A 147 -16.69 1.67 2.90
CA PRO A 147 -17.59 1.27 3.98
C PRO A 147 -19.02 1.75 3.72
N ASP A 148 -20.01 0.99 4.20
CA ASP A 148 -21.43 1.33 4.01
C ASP A 148 -21.77 2.70 4.61
N GLU A 149 -21.15 3.04 5.73
CA GLU A 149 -21.31 4.30 6.46
C GLU A 149 -20.77 5.52 5.70
N LEU A 150 -19.87 5.30 4.74
CA LEU A 150 -19.24 6.35 3.94
C LEU A 150 -19.71 6.36 2.47
N LYS A 151 -20.71 5.57 2.12
CA LYS A 151 -21.23 5.51 0.73
C LYS A 151 -21.74 6.85 0.24
N ASP A 152 -22.44 7.60 1.09
CA ASP A 152 -22.95 8.93 0.74
C ASP A 152 -21.81 9.95 0.63
N PHE A 153 -20.78 9.82 1.48
CA PHE A 153 -19.62 10.71 1.47
C PHE A 153 -18.76 10.53 0.21
N TYR A 154 -18.62 9.30 -0.26
CA TYR A 154 -17.94 8.93 -1.51
C TYR A 154 -18.92 8.58 -2.63
N ALA A 155 -20.10 9.18 -2.64
CA ALA A 155 -21.09 8.91 -3.66
C ALA A 155 -20.55 9.22 -5.06
N LEU A 156 -20.71 8.25 -5.97
CA LEU A 156 -20.40 8.48 -7.37
C LEU A 156 -21.41 9.48 -7.95
N PRO A 157 -20.98 10.41 -8.82
CA PRO A 157 -21.92 11.33 -9.46
C PRO A 157 -22.99 10.59 -10.25
N ASP A 158 -24.23 11.07 -10.21
CA ASP A 158 -25.34 10.49 -10.98
C ASP A 158 -25.06 10.48 -12.50
N ASN A 159 -24.25 11.44 -12.96
CA ASN A 159 -23.83 11.58 -14.35
C ASN A 159 -22.43 11.02 -14.61
N ILE A 160 -21.99 9.98 -13.88
CA ILE A 160 -20.64 9.43 -13.97
C ILE A 160 -20.26 9.01 -15.40
N ASP A 161 -21.21 8.47 -16.17
CA ASP A 161 -21.00 8.06 -17.56
C ASP A 161 -20.65 9.29 -18.44
N GLU A 162 -21.28 10.43 -18.19
CA GLU A 162 -20.99 11.68 -18.90
C GLU A 162 -19.60 12.21 -18.50
N CYS A 163 -19.24 12.13 -17.24
CA CYS A 163 -17.92 12.53 -16.74
C CYS A 163 -16.80 11.71 -17.41
N VAL A 164 -16.98 10.41 -17.46
CA VAL A 164 -16.04 9.49 -18.11
C VAL A 164 -15.95 9.76 -19.61
N ASP A 165 -17.08 9.98 -20.26
CA ASP A 165 -17.14 10.32 -21.69
C ASP A 165 -16.41 11.64 -22.00
N LYS A 166 -16.54 12.64 -21.14
CA LYS A 166 -15.78 13.90 -21.28
C LYS A 166 -14.27 13.67 -21.17
N LEU A 167 -13.84 12.92 -20.15
CA LEU A 167 -12.44 12.55 -19.98
C LEU A 167 -11.91 11.73 -21.15
N ALA A 168 -12.70 10.80 -21.68
CA ALA A 168 -12.32 9.98 -22.84
C ALA A 168 -12.09 10.81 -24.12
N LYS A 169 -12.91 11.85 -24.32
CA LYS A 169 -12.87 12.71 -25.51
C LYS A 169 -11.76 13.75 -25.48
N ALA A 170 -11.18 14.05 -24.34
CA ALA A 170 -10.05 14.97 -24.22
C ALA A 170 -8.84 14.43 -25.00
N LYS A 171 -8.33 15.25 -25.94
CA LYS A 171 -7.26 14.87 -26.87
C LYS A 171 -5.92 15.48 -26.53
N THR A 172 -5.92 16.60 -25.82
CA THR A 172 -4.71 17.32 -25.42
C THR A 172 -4.61 17.37 -23.90
N ASP A 173 -3.40 17.53 -23.38
CA ASP A 173 -3.17 17.63 -21.93
C ASP A 173 -3.90 18.83 -21.32
N ALA A 174 -4.02 19.93 -22.06
CA ALA A 174 -4.74 21.12 -21.60
C ALA A 174 -6.26 20.88 -21.52
N GLU A 175 -6.85 20.20 -22.52
CA GLU A 175 -8.25 19.80 -22.47
C GLU A 175 -8.49 18.81 -21.34
N LEU A 176 -7.61 17.81 -21.19
CA LEU A 176 -7.70 16.81 -20.14
C LEU A 176 -7.69 17.45 -18.76
N LYS A 177 -6.77 18.39 -18.54
CA LYS A 177 -6.68 19.13 -17.28
C LYS A 177 -7.98 19.89 -16.98
N THR A 178 -8.50 20.65 -17.94
CA THR A 178 -9.74 21.41 -17.78
C THR A 178 -10.91 20.48 -17.42
N VAL A 179 -11.06 19.37 -18.16
CA VAL A 179 -12.13 18.39 -17.90
C VAL A 179 -11.96 17.70 -16.54
N LYS A 180 -10.73 17.39 -16.16
CA LYS A 180 -10.43 16.84 -14.82
C LYS A 180 -10.86 17.80 -13.72
N ASP A 181 -10.51 19.07 -13.83
CA ASP A 181 -10.87 20.07 -12.85
C ASP A 181 -12.40 20.19 -12.72
N GLU A 182 -13.13 20.15 -13.85
CA GLU A 182 -14.61 20.16 -13.86
C GLU A 182 -15.20 18.90 -13.19
N VAL A 183 -14.69 17.73 -13.50
CA VAL A 183 -15.21 16.45 -12.98
C VAL A 183 -14.89 16.31 -11.50
N ASN A 184 -13.66 16.64 -11.09
CA ASN A 184 -13.24 16.60 -9.68
C ASN A 184 -13.98 17.61 -8.81
N ALA A 185 -14.49 18.71 -9.39
CA ALA A 185 -15.32 19.69 -8.68
C ALA A 185 -16.74 19.17 -8.38
N ILE A 186 -17.24 18.11 -9.04
CA ILE A 186 -18.56 17.54 -8.80
C ILE A 186 -18.61 16.85 -7.44
N ASN A 187 -17.60 16.05 -7.13
CA ASN A 187 -17.39 15.48 -5.80
C ASN A 187 -15.90 15.53 -5.43
N GLU A 188 -15.53 16.50 -4.62
CA GLU A 188 -14.15 16.73 -4.19
C GLU A 188 -13.57 15.61 -3.32
N ASN A 189 -14.39 14.65 -2.89
CA ASN A 189 -13.94 13.47 -2.15
C ASN A 189 -13.42 12.36 -3.06
N LEU A 190 -13.55 12.52 -4.39
CA LEU A 190 -13.10 11.56 -5.39
C LEU A 190 -12.08 12.22 -6.31
N TYR A 191 -11.07 11.45 -6.71
CA TYR A 191 -10.11 11.87 -7.72
C TYR A 191 -10.32 11.10 -9.00
N PHE A 192 -10.82 11.78 -10.03
CA PHE A 192 -11.03 11.23 -11.37
C PHE A 192 -9.83 11.50 -12.26
N ASP A 193 -9.47 10.51 -13.06
CA ASP A 193 -8.44 10.66 -14.08
C ASP A 193 -8.66 9.72 -15.27
N LYS A 194 -7.90 10.02 -16.34
CA LYS A 194 -7.67 9.16 -17.50
C LYS A 194 -6.25 8.62 -17.38
N GLY A 195 -6.07 7.62 -16.53
CA GLY A 195 -4.78 6.94 -16.40
C GLY A 195 -4.55 5.90 -17.49
N GLY A 196 -3.35 5.31 -17.48
CA GLY A 196 -2.99 4.26 -18.42
C GLY A 196 -3.81 2.97 -18.32
N ARG A 197 -4.69 2.86 -17.32
CA ARG A 197 -5.44 1.65 -16.96
C ARG A 197 -6.96 1.82 -16.93
N GLY A 198 -7.44 2.89 -17.44
CA GLY A 198 -8.88 3.16 -17.51
C GLY A 198 -9.20 4.63 -17.29
N ILE A 199 -10.49 4.92 -17.29
CA ILE A 199 -11.01 6.27 -17.01
C ILE A 199 -11.99 6.11 -15.87
N GLY A 200 -11.77 6.84 -14.77
CA GLY A 200 -12.63 6.73 -13.60
C GLY A 200 -11.99 7.26 -12.32
N VAL A 201 -12.36 6.66 -11.18
CA VAL A 201 -11.88 7.06 -9.86
C VAL A 201 -10.57 6.35 -9.53
N TYR A 202 -9.55 7.13 -9.24
CA TYR A 202 -8.21 6.65 -8.88
C TYR A 202 -7.86 6.85 -7.42
N GLY A 203 -8.53 7.77 -6.73
CA GLY A 203 -8.27 8.06 -5.34
C GLY A 203 -9.49 8.52 -4.58
N VAL A 204 -9.46 8.32 -3.28
CA VAL A 204 -10.47 8.82 -2.33
C VAL A 204 -9.82 9.78 -1.34
N ARG A 205 -10.45 10.93 -1.14
CA ARG A 205 -9.95 11.97 -0.25
C ARG A 205 -9.99 11.52 1.20
N VAL A 206 -8.93 11.77 1.95
CA VAL A 206 -8.81 11.28 3.33
C VAL A 206 -8.52 12.37 4.37
N ASP A 207 -8.06 13.55 3.95
CA ASP A 207 -7.70 14.64 4.86
C ASP A 207 -8.90 15.27 5.59
N ASN A 208 -10.11 15.04 5.10
CA ASN A 208 -11.37 15.55 5.65
C ASN A 208 -12.22 14.48 6.35
N LEU A 209 -11.64 13.30 6.63
CA LEU A 209 -12.31 12.27 7.41
C LEU A 209 -12.52 12.70 8.88
N ALA A 210 -13.60 12.24 9.50
CA ALA A 210 -14.05 12.71 10.80
C ALA A 210 -13.00 12.58 11.92
N ASP A 211 -12.27 11.45 11.95
CA ASP A 211 -11.29 11.10 12.99
C ASP A 211 -9.84 11.16 12.49
N ILE A 212 -9.58 11.85 11.38
CA ILE A 212 -8.24 11.93 10.74
C ILE A 212 -7.21 12.73 11.57
N THR A 213 -7.59 13.31 12.68
CA THR A 213 -6.74 14.18 13.52
C THR A 213 -5.45 13.54 14.01
N ARG A 214 -5.36 12.20 13.98
CA ARG A 214 -4.14 11.44 14.30
C ARG A 214 -3.11 11.45 13.18
N ILE A 215 -3.51 11.88 11.98
CA ILE A 215 -2.63 12.07 10.82
C ILE A 215 -2.64 13.55 10.50
N ARG A 216 -1.48 14.19 10.64
CA ARG A 216 -1.35 15.62 10.33
C ARG A 216 -0.86 15.81 8.92
N PHE A 217 -1.73 16.29 8.07
CA PHE A 217 -1.38 16.73 6.73
C PHE A 217 -0.87 18.17 6.75
N LYS A 218 0.03 18.50 5.84
CA LYS A 218 0.55 19.83 5.68
C LYS A 218 0.85 20.07 4.21
N SER A 219 0.32 21.15 3.66
CA SER A 219 0.51 21.51 2.26
C SER A 219 1.98 21.45 1.83
N THR A 220 2.21 20.91 0.64
CA THR A 220 3.52 20.84 -0.02
C THR A 220 4.07 22.25 -0.31
N ASN A 221 3.18 23.16 -0.68
CA ASN A 221 3.48 24.58 -0.89
C ASN A 221 2.28 25.44 -0.48
N PRO A 222 2.22 25.91 0.79
CA PRO A 222 1.10 26.69 1.29
C PRO A 222 0.79 27.98 0.51
N ALA A 223 1.76 28.51 -0.22
CA ALA A 223 1.57 29.70 -1.05
C ALA A 223 0.78 29.39 -2.34
N LEU A 224 0.95 28.17 -2.88
CA LEU A 224 0.27 27.74 -4.11
C LEU A 224 -0.97 26.87 -3.80
N TYR A 225 -0.90 26.09 -2.73
CA TYR A 225 -1.92 25.10 -2.34
C TYR A 225 -2.26 25.30 -0.85
N PRO A 226 -2.98 26.37 -0.45
CA PRO A 226 -3.27 26.64 0.95
C PRO A 226 -4.13 25.53 1.60
N ASP A 227 -5.06 24.98 0.82
CA ASP A 227 -6.02 23.96 1.25
C ASP A 227 -5.80 22.63 0.47
N GLU A 228 -4.55 22.17 0.43
CA GLU A 228 -4.17 20.99 -0.32
C GLU A 228 -4.86 19.73 0.19
N LYS A 229 -5.55 19.05 -0.71
CA LYS A 229 -6.26 17.80 -0.43
C LYS A 229 -5.32 16.62 -0.49
N TYR A 230 -5.64 15.56 0.26
CA TYR A 230 -4.88 14.33 0.28
C TYR A 230 -5.75 13.13 -0.10
N TYR A 231 -5.26 12.32 -1.02
CA TYR A 231 -5.98 11.17 -1.56
C TYR A 231 -5.26 9.88 -1.24
N LEU A 232 -6.02 8.89 -0.77
CA LEU A 232 -5.58 7.50 -0.69
C LEU A 232 -5.71 6.88 -2.07
N VAL A 233 -4.64 6.31 -2.56
CA VAL A 233 -4.56 5.61 -3.84
C VAL A 233 -4.00 4.22 -3.65
N MET A 234 -4.39 3.31 -4.54
CA MET A 234 -3.86 1.94 -4.59
C MET A 234 -2.86 1.83 -5.73
N HIS A 235 -1.70 1.28 -5.46
CA HIS A 235 -0.73 1.01 -6.52
C HIS A 235 -1.18 -0.18 -7.35
N TYR A 236 -1.14 -0.05 -8.68
CA TYR A 236 -1.60 -1.10 -9.57
C TYR A 236 -0.76 -2.38 -9.48
N ASN A 237 0.54 -2.24 -9.36
CA ASN A 237 1.52 -3.32 -9.52
C ASN A 237 2.16 -3.70 -8.19
N ASN A 238 1.37 -3.75 -7.11
CA ASN A 238 1.90 -4.18 -5.82
C ASN A 238 1.92 -5.72 -5.72
N HIS A 239 2.74 -6.24 -4.82
CA HIS A 239 2.88 -7.67 -4.59
C HIS A 239 1.58 -8.35 -4.14
N ASN A 240 0.63 -7.57 -3.60
CA ASN A 240 -0.66 -8.04 -3.13
C ASN A 240 -1.76 -7.92 -4.21
N SER A 241 -1.52 -7.19 -5.32
CA SER A 241 -2.53 -6.89 -6.34
C SER A 241 -2.57 -7.82 -7.54
N GLY A 242 -1.93 -8.94 -7.49
CA GLY A 242 -2.22 -9.92 -8.53
C GLY A 242 -1.15 -10.21 -9.56
N SER A 243 -0.04 -9.50 -9.58
CA SER A 243 0.99 -9.72 -10.59
C SER A 243 2.01 -10.77 -10.22
N TYR A 244 2.13 -11.15 -8.96
CA TYR A 244 3.15 -12.06 -8.45
C TYR A 244 2.58 -13.25 -7.65
N GLY A 245 2.72 -14.42 -8.19
CA GLY A 245 2.67 -15.70 -7.48
C GLY A 245 1.30 -16.21 -7.03
N TYR A 246 0.78 -15.79 -5.93
CA TYR A 246 -0.50 -16.26 -5.37
C TYR A 246 -1.74 -15.70 -6.04
N THR A 247 -1.59 -14.87 -6.94
CA THR A 247 -2.46 -13.89 -7.51
C THR A 247 -3.37 -14.38 -8.61
N ASN A 248 -3.14 -15.53 -9.14
CA ASN A 248 -4.16 -16.21 -9.94
C ASN A 248 -5.37 -16.66 -9.10
N LYS A 249 -5.31 -16.43 -7.79
CA LYS A 249 -6.44 -16.59 -6.90
C LYS A 249 -6.79 -15.21 -6.38
N ILE A 250 -7.96 -14.77 -6.70
CA ILE A 250 -8.75 -13.61 -6.28
C ILE A 250 -8.50 -13.12 -4.83
N THR A 251 -7.77 -13.85 -4.03
CA THR A 251 -7.60 -13.74 -2.58
C THR A 251 -6.65 -12.64 -2.12
N GLY A 252 -5.58 -12.34 -2.83
CA GLY A 252 -4.65 -11.26 -2.45
C GLY A 252 -5.27 -9.85 -2.64
N HIS A 253 -6.19 -9.69 -3.56
CA HIS A 253 -6.93 -8.45 -3.74
C HIS A 253 -7.84 -8.14 -2.54
N TYR A 254 -8.45 -9.15 -1.92
CA TYR A 254 -9.38 -8.92 -0.81
C TYR A 254 -8.70 -8.32 0.42
N GLU A 255 -7.48 -8.74 0.75
CA GLU A 255 -6.75 -8.16 1.88
C GLU A 255 -6.37 -6.71 1.63
N SER A 256 -5.97 -6.38 0.39
CA SER A 256 -5.70 -5.00 -0.01
C SER A 256 -6.97 -4.14 0.08
N PHE A 257 -8.09 -4.62 -0.43
CA PHE A 257 -9.36 -3.91 -0.34
C PHE A 257 -9.87 -3.80 1.09
N ALA A 258 -9.75 -4.87 1.87
CA ALA A 258 -10.09 -4.88 3.29
C ALA A 258 -9.25 -3.88 4.08
N PHE A 259 -7.97 -3.70 3.73
CA PHE A 259 -7.13 -2.68 4.34
C PHE A 259 -7.62 -1.25 4.05
N VAL A 260 -8.00 -0.94 2.80
CA VAL A 260 -8.58 0.37 2.48
C VAL A 260 -9.86 0.59 3.26
N LYS A 261 -10.73 -0.42 3.30
CA LYS A 261 -11.95 -0.37 4.08
C LYS A 261 -11.68 -0.14 5.57
N PHE A 262 -10.69 -0.84 6.13
CA PHE A 262 -10.23 -0.60 7.50
C PHE A 262 -9.80 0.84 7.71
N PHE A 263 -8.95 1.38 6.83
CA PHE A 263 -8.46 2.75 6.93
C PHE A 263 -9.61 3.76 6.92
N LEU A 264 -10.50 3.64 5.96
CA LEU A 264 -11.65 4.53 5.81
C LEU A 264 -12.63 4.41 7.01
N THR A 265 -12.86 3.21 7.51
CA THR A 265 -13.71 3.00 8.70
C THR A 265 -13.06 3.60 9.95
N ARG A 266 -11.75 3.39 10.14
CA ARG A 266 -11.02 3.86 11.31
C ARG A 266 -11.05 5.38 11.46
N TYR A 267 -10.90 6.09 10.34
CA TYR A 267 -10.78 7.55 10.34
C TYR A 267 -12.04 8.27 9.85
N GLY A 268 -12.92 7.60 9.15
CA GLY A 268 -14.09 8.24 8.51
C GLY A 268 -15.38 8.10 9.29
N VAL A 269 -15.50 7.07 10.11
CA VAL A 269 -16.72 6.83 10.90
C VAL A 269 -16.52 7.43 12.30
N PRO A 270 -17.33 8.43 12.70
CA PRO A 270 -17.28 8.97 14.07
C PRO A 270 -17.51 7.88 15.10
N LYS A 271 -16.68 7.87 16.15
CA LYS A 271 -16.83 6.93 17.27
C LYS A 271 -17.90 7.36 18.24
#